data_e816e0fa408a7b1570d915847f996d96
#
_entry.id   e816e0fa408a7b1570d915847f996d96
#
_cell.length_a   1.000
_cell.length_b   1.000
_cell.length_c   1.000
_cell.angle_alpha   90.00
_cell.angle_beta   90.00
_cell.angle_gamma   90.00
#
_symmetry.space_group_name_H-M   'P 1'
#
loop_
_entity.id
_entity.type
_entity.pdbx_description
1 polymer ?
#
loop_
_entity_poly.entity_id
_entity_poly.type
_entity_poly.pdbx_seq_one_letter_code
_entity_poly.pdbx_strand_id
1 'polypeptide(L)'
;MKKCILILALSLVTCLLYSCHQETQQDIKTSCEYAKYFDILDLEASKAIVIISPYNDSRDTLYINNPLGNIVCMSSSQVAGLAEIEADSVISAVSGLRYITNPNLQDRKVADIGYEAALDYETILSLKPDLLLTYTVSGAEPSYISRLRSLGVRVLVLHDHLENHPLARAEYIRLYGALTGLEDRADSLFASICNKYESLVVDNEKVDRVKVFMNVPYGDAWYIPGGDSYMAKLIHDAGGEVLGSEEGTASSRIIRMEEAYGLSQEADMWLNPGVCRTREEVTAFHHTFRHFGPIVNGLPIYNNTLRITPEGGNDFWESGSIRPDLVLEDLVNIFSGQNIVLKYHFKVE
;
A
#
# COMPACT_ATOMS: atom_id res chain seq x y z
N MET A 1 50.64 -31.00 39.91
CA MET A 1 50.20 -31.57 38.66
C MET A 1 48.65 -31.83 38.59
N LYS A 2 48.01 -32.49 39.57
CA LYS A 2 46.56 -32.81 39.55
C LYS A 2 45.66 -31.57 39.53
N LYS A 3 45.99 -30.43 40.16
CA LYS A 3 45.18 -29.19 40.13
C LYS A 3 45.24 -28.44 38.81
N CYS A 4 46.37 -28.50 38.07
CA CYS A 4 46.45 -27.86 36.74
C CYS A 4 45.66 -28.61 35.66
N ILE A 5 45.57 -29.94 35.75
CA ILE A 5 44.79 -30.76 34.82
C ILE A 5 43.29 -30.55 35.00
N LEU A 6 42.82 -30.32 36.24
CA LEU A 6 41.41 -30.04 36.55
C LEU A 6 40.96 -28.68 36.02
N ILE A 7 41.84 -27.65 36.08
CA ILE A 7 41.56 -26.31 35.56
C ILE A 7 41.53 -26.32 34.02
N LEU A 8 42.41 -27.08 33.37
CA LEU A 8 42.40 -27.22 31.91
C LEU A 8 41.15 -27.98 31.39
N ALA A 9 40.70 -29.01 32.13
CA ALA A 9 39.50 -29.75 31.80
C ALA A 9 38.23 -28.89 31.97
N LEU A 10 38.17 -28.02 32.99
CA LEU A 10 37.03 -27.13 33.22
C LEU A 10 36.97 -26.01 32.18
N SER A 11 38.12 -25.49 31.71
CA SER A 11 38.14 -24.48 30.62
C SER A 11 37.76 -25.07 29.26
N LEU A 12 38.07 -26.36 29.02
CA LEU A 12 37.68 -27.03 27.77
C LEU A 12 36.16 -27.30 27.71
N VAL A 13 35.54 -27.62 28.84
CA VAL A 13 34.09 -27.84 28.94
C VAL A 13 33.32 -26.53 28.80
N THR A 14 33.83 -25.41 29.33
CA THR A 14 33.21 -24.09 29.14
C THR A 14 33.32 -23.60 27.69
N CYS A 15 34.41 -23.87 26.97
CA CYS A 15 34.52 -23.56 25.54
C CYS A 15 33.56 -24.40 24.67
N LEU A 16 33.31 -25.66 25.02
CA LEU A 16 32.36 -26.53 24.31
C LEU A 16 30.91 -26.12 24.56
N LEU A 17 30.57 -25.56 25.72
CA LEU A 17 29.22 -25.05 26.00
C LEU A 17 28.95 -23.66 25.37
N TYR A 18 30.00 -22.87 25.10
CA TYR A 18 29.83 -21.58 24.37
C TYR A 18 29.72 -21.74 22.85
N SER A 19 30.14 -22.89 22.28
CA SER A 19 30.08 -23.16 20.85
C SER A 19 28.70 -23.64 20.34
N CYS A 20 27.74 -23.88 21.24
CA CYS A 20 26.39 -24.36 20.87
C CYS A 20 25.30 -23.30 20.89
N HIS A 21 25.63 -21.99 20.94
CA HIS A 21 24.63 -20.91 20.89
C HIS A 21 25.00 -19.83 19.89
N GLN A 22 25.65 -20.20 18.78
CA GLN A 22 25.47 -19.46 17.55
C GLN A 22 24.27 -20.10 16.83
N GLU A 23 23.08 -19.65 17.13
CA GLU A 23 21.99 -19.65 16.11
C GLU A 23 22.61 -18.96 14.90
N THR A 24 22.95 -19.74 13.90
CA THR A 24 23.17 -19.23 12.56
C THR A 24 21.89 -18.47 12.20
N GLN A 25 21.90 -17.15 12.32
CA GLN A 25 21.07 -16.33 11.45
C GLN A 25 21.47 -16.76 10.03
N GLN A 26 20.78 -17.78 9.52
CA GLN A 26 20.70 -17.94 8.08
C GLN A 26 20.17 -16.61 7.58
N ASP A 27 20.98 -15.88 6.84
CA ASP A 27 20.49 -14.81 5.97
C ASP A 27 19.45 -15.48 5.06
N ILE A 28 18.18 -15.44 5.51
CA ILE A 28 17.05 -15.91 4.73
C ILE A 28 16.99 -14.92 3.56
N LYS A 29 17.49 -15.35 2.42
CA LYS A 29 17.41 -14.59 1.20
C LYS A 29 15.92 -14.32 0.96
N THR A 30 15.50 -13.07 1.04
CA THR A 30 14.10 -12.71 0.87
C THR A 30 13.65 -13.17 -0.51
N SER A 31 12.44 -13.68 -0.62
CA SER A 31 11.82 -14.03 -1.90
C SER A 31 11.33 -12.80 -2.65
N CYS A 32 11.17 -11.66 -1.94
CA CYS A 32 10.67 -10.41 -2.48
C CYS A 32 11.79 -9.56 -3.08
N GLU A 33 11.48 -8.91 -4.21
CA GLU A 33 12.41 -8.03 -4.93
C GLU A 33 12.32 -6.58 -4.45
N TYR A 34 11.12 -6.13 -4.09
CA TYR A 34 10.80 -4.74 -3.74
C TYR A 34 10.19 -4.61 -2.35
N ALA A 35 9.30 -5.54 -1.95
CA ALA A 35 8.60 -5.49 -0.68
C ALA A 35 9.54 -5.75 0.50
N LYS A 36 9.33 -5.00 1.60
CA LYS A 36 10.15 -5.03 2.81
C LYS A 36 9.44 -5.68 3.99
N TYR A 37 8.11 -5.70 3.97
CA TYR A 37 7.31 -6.03 5.14
C TYR A 37 6.65 -7.40 5.04
N PHE A 38 6.99 -8.21 4.03
CA PHE A 38 6.66 -9.62 4.02
C PHE A 38 7.72 -10.45 3.29
N ASP A 39 7.67 -11.76 3.51
CA ASP A 39 8.45 -12.76 2.78
C ASP A 39 7.62 -14.05 2.62
N ILE A 40 7.93 -14.85 1.61
CA ILE A 40 7.30 -16.13 1.35
C ILE A 40 8.40 -17.21 1.35
N LEU A 41 8.25 -18.19 2.24
CA LEU A 41 9.19 -19.29 2.37
C LEU A 41 8.51 -20.57 1.88
N ASP A 42 9.13 -21.21 0.88
CA ASP A 42 8.72 -22.55 0.44
C ASP A 42 9.33 -23.59 1.40
N LEU A 43 8.47 -24.42 1.97
CA LEU A 43 8.81 -25.54 2.83
C LEU A 43 8.47 -26.86 2.12
N GLU A 44 9.01 -28.00 2.58
CA GLU A 44 8.83 -29.29 1.90
C GLU A 44 7.37 -29.68 1.64
N ALA A 45 6.43 -29.34 2.54
CA ALA A 45 5.02 -29.70 2.46
C ALA A 45 4.05 -28.54 2.70
N SER A 46 4.55 -27.30 2.79
CA SER A 46 3.74 -26.11 3.11
C SER A 46 4.45 -24.86 2.65
N LYS A 47 3.80 -23.70 2.85
CA LYS A 47 4.43 -22.38 2.72
C LYS A 47 4.35 -21.64 4.04
N ALA A 48 5.30 -20.78 4.29
CA ALA A 48 5.22 -19.83 5.40
C ALA A 48 5.23 -18.40 4.85
N ILE A 49 4.22 -17.63 5.22
CA ILE A 49 4.20 -16.18 4.98
C ILE A 49 4.71 -15.52 6.25
N VAL A 50 5.79 -14.78 6.12
CA VAL A 50 6.41 -14.03 7.21
C VAL A 50 6.08 -12.56 7.03
N ILE A 51 5.38 -11.97 7.98
CA ILE A 51 5.14 -10.52 8.01
C ILE A 51 6.18 -9.88 8.94
N ILE A 52 6.79 -8.80 8.47
CA ILE A 52 7.81 -8.05 9.18
C ILE A 52 7.20 -6.71 9.59
N SER A 53 7.12 -6.45 10.89
CA SER A 53 6.58 -5.20 11.41
C SER A 53 7.53 -4.03 11.14
N PRO A 54 7.08 -2.95 10.46
CA PRO A 54 7.91 -1.75 10.23
C PRO A 54 8.18 -0.93 11.50
N TYR A 55 7.55 -1.28 12.63
CA TYR A 55 7.63 -0.51 13.86
C TYR A 55 8.67 -1.03 14.85
N ASN A 56 8.97 -2.34 14.82
CA ASN A 56 9.83 -2.99 15.80
C ASN A 56 10.56 -4.22 15.27
N ASP A 57 10.55 -4.46 13.96
CA ASP A 57 11.15 -5.60 13.26
C ASP A 57 10.67 -7.00 13.76
N SER A 58 9.56 -7.03 14.54
CA SER A 58 8.98 -8.31 14.95
C SER A 58 8.42 -9.05 13.74
N ARG A 59 8.45 -10.39 13.81
CA ARG A 59 7.99 -11.26 12.73
C ARG A 59 6.77 -12.05 13.19
N ASP A 60 5.72 -12.04 12.38
CA ASP A 60 4.55 -12.92 12.51
C ASP A 60 4.56 -13.92 11.36
N THR A 61 4.36 -15.21 11.64
CA THR A 61 4.49 -16.27 10.63
C THR A 61 3.19 -17.05 10.52
N LEU A 62 2.65 -17.08 9.31
CA LEU A 62 1.47 -17.84 8.95
C LEU A 62 1.86 -19.05 8.09
N TYR A 63 1.59 -20.25 8.57
CA TYR A 63 1.80 -21.49 7.81
C TYR A 63 0.57 -21.83 6.98
N ILE A 64 0.77 -22.09 5.68
CA ILE A 64 -0.25 -22.44 4.69
C ILE A 64 0.03 -23.87 4.21
N ASN A 65 -0.83 -24.78 4.62
CA ASN A 65 -0.76 -26.21 4.21
C ASN A 65 -1.67 -26.51 3.01
N ASN A 66 -2.74 -25.73 2.85
CA ASN A 66 -3.71 -25.83 1.75
C ASN A 66 -4.17 -24.42 1.36
N PRO A 67 -4.53 -24.19 0.08
CA PRO A 67 -5.13 -22.94 -0.35
C PRO A 67 -6.33 -22.53 0.52
N LEU A 68 -6.42 -21.25 0.85
CA LEU A 68 -7.51 -20.69 1.64
C LEU A 68 -8.73 -20.41 0.74
N GLY A 69 -9.91 -20.78 1.20
CA GLY A 69 -11.17 -20.62 0.47
C GLY A 69 -12.14 -19.61 1.08
N ASN A 70 -11.82 -19.09 2.26
CA ASN A 70 -12.72 -18.20 3.00
C ASN A 70 -11.90 -17.10 3.70
N ILE A 71 -11.83 -15.93 3.08
CA ILE A 71 -11.01 -14.80 3.54
C ILE A 71 -11.92 -13.60 3.83
N VAL A 72 -11.65 -12.94 4.95
CA VAL A 72 -12.23 -11.64 5.31
C VAL A 72 -11.20 -10.55 5.08
N CYS A 73 -11.56 -9.46 4.38
CA CYS A 73 -10.67 -8.35 4.06
C CYS A 73 -11.12 -7.06 4.77
N MET A 74 -10.19 -6.42 5.50
CA MET A 74 -10.47 -5.15 6.17
C MET A 74 -9.93 -3.92 5.42
N SER A 75 -9.35 -4.11 4.22
CA SER A 75 -8.88 -3.03 3.35
C SER A 75 -9.27 -3.29 1.90
N SER A 76 -9.57 -2.23 1.16
CA SER A 76 -9.84 -2.29 -0.27
C SER A 76 -8.63 -2.76 -1.10
N SER A 77 -7.39 -2.45 -0.66
CA SER A 77 -6.17 -2.95 -1.30
C SER A 77 -6.07 -4.49 -1.26
N GLN A 78 -6.51 -5.11 -0.15
CA GLN A 78 -6.57 -6.57 0.00
C GLN A 78 -7.60 -7.18 -0.95
N VAL A 79 -8.75 -6.53 -1.09
CA VAL A 79 -9.79 -6.92 -2.07
C VAL A 79 -9.21 -6.86 -3.48
N ALA A 80 -8.58 -5.75 -3.84
CA ALA A 80 -7.98 -5.56 -5.16
C ALA A 80 -6.90 -6.60 -5.46
N GLY A 81 -6.00 -6.88 -4.49
CA GLY A 81 -4.94 -7.88 -4.68
C GLY A 81 -5.48 -9.28 -4.97
N LEU A 82 -6.51 -9.71 -4.25
CA LEU A 82 -7.20 -10.99 -4.54
C LEU A 82 -7.94 -10.95 -5.88
N ALA A 83 -8.58 -9.82 -6.22
CA ALA A 83 -9.31 -9.69 -7.48
C ALA A 83 -8.39 -9.69 -8.72
N GLU A 84 -7.22 -9.07 -8.65
CA GLU A 84 -6.26 -9.04 -9.77
C GLU A 84 -5.75 -10.43 -10.17
N ILE A 85 -5.70 -11.37 -9.23
CA ILE A 85 -5.38 -12.78 -9.52
C ILE A 85 -6.64 -13.66 -9.74
N GLU A 86 -7.83 -13.05 -9.90
CA GLU A 86 -9.13 -13.73 -10.04
C GLU A 86 -9.50 -14.63 -8.85
N ALA A 87 -9.05 -14.28 -7.65
CA ALA A 87 -9.36 -14.98 -6.41
C ALA A 87 -10.42 -14.25 -5.56
N ASP A 88 -11.13 -13.27 -6.07
CA ASP A 88 -12.14 -12.50 -5.34
C ASP A 88 -13.30 -13.39 -4.85
N SER A 89 -13.51 -14.57 -5.45
CA SER A 89 -14.49 -15.56 -5.01
C SER A 89 -14.25 -16.10 -3.59
N VAL A 90 -13.02 -16.08 -3.09
CA VAL A 90 -12.70 -16.52 -1.71
C VAL A 90 -13.06 -15.47 -0.65
N ILE A 91 -13.37 -14.22 -1.06
CA ILE A 91 -13.75 -13.16 -0.14
C ILE A 91 -15.19 -13.38 0.34
N SER A 92 -15.37 -13.60 1.63
CA SER A 92 -16.69 -13.81 2.24
C SER A 92 -17.24 -12.57 2.92
N ALA A 93 -16.37 -11.67 3.38
CA ALA A 93 -16.76 -10.40 3.99
C ALA A 93 -15.70 -9.33 3.82
N VAL A 94 -16.14 -8.09 3.90
CA VAL A 94 -15.26 -6.90 3.85
C VAL A 94 -15.66 -5.89 4.91
N SER A 95 -14.71 -5.04 5.30
CA SER A 95 -14.99 -3.85 6.10
C SER A 95 -15.47 -2.74 5.17
N GLY A 96 -16.73 -2.32 5.32
CA GLY A 96 -17.32 -1.21 4.57
C GLY A 96 -17.56 -1.50 3.10
N LEU A 97 -18.38 -2.51 2.79
CA LEU A 97 -18.73 -2.92 1.42
C LEU A 97 -19.10 -1.74 0.50
N ARG A 98 -19.79 -0.74 1.02
CA ARG A 98 -20.21 0.47 0.27
C ARG A 98 -19.04 1.30 -0.30
N TYR A 99 -17.83 1.12 0.24
CA TYR A 99 -16.62 1.79 -0.25
C TYR A 99 -15.77 0.93 -1.18
N ILE A 100 -16.15 -0.33 -1.39
CA ILE A 100 -15.46 -1.22 -2.31
C ILE A 100 -15.95 -0.95 -3.73
N THR A 101 -15.02 -0.72 -4.66
CA THR A 101 -15.33 -0.43 -6.06
C THR A 101 -15.47 -1.69 -6.92
N ASN A 102 -14.97 -2.84 -6.43
CA ASN A 102 -15.04 -4.11 -7.16
C ASN A 102 -16.49 -4.55 -7.39
N PRO A 103 -16.95 -4.62 -8.67
CA PRO A 103 -18.35 -4.92 -8.99
C PRO A 103 -18.77 -6.33 -8.59
N ASN A 104 -17.85 -7.32 -8.66
CA ASN A 104 -18.17 -8.70 -8.33
C ASN A 104 -18.58 -8.85 -6.86
N LEU A 105 -17.92 -8.10 -5.95
CA LEU A 105 -18.27 -8.14 -4.53
C LEU A 105 -19.60 -7.45 -4.26
N GLN A 106 -19.88 -6.36 -4.95
CA GLN A 106 -21.16 -5.65 -4.89
C GLN A 106 -22.32 -6.56 -5.36
N ASP A 107 -22.14 -7.23 -6.50
CA ASP A 107 -23.17 -8.11 -7.08
C ASP A 107 -23.42 -9.35 -6.19
N ARG A 108 -22.37 -9.94 -5.62
CA ARG A 108 -22.46 -11.09 -4.71
C ARG A 108 -23.04 -10.73 -3.35
N LYS A 109 -23.05 -9.45 -2.99
CA LYS A 109 -23.49 -8.93 -1.68
C LYS A 109 -22.78 -9.65 -0.54
N VAL A 110 -21.43 -9.68 -0.60
CA VAL A 110 -20.62 -10.22 0.50
C VAL A 110 -20.95 -9.50 1.81
N ALA A 111 -20.70 -10.14 2.95
CA ALA A 111 -21.04 -9.54 4.23
C ALA A 111 -20.24 -8.27 4.50
N ASP A 112 -20.88 -7.23 5.03
CA ASP A 112 -20.21 -6.05 5.56
C ASP A 112 -20.01 -6.23 7.07
N ILE A 113 -18.78 -6.30 7.53
CA ILE A 113 -18.45 -6.51 8.94
C ILE A 113 -18.23 -5.20 9.72
N GLY A 114 -18.54 -4.06 9.12
CA GLY A 114 -18.35 -2.75 9.74
C GLY A 114 -16.88 -2.34 9.84
N TYR A 115 -16.59 -1.42 10.75
CA TYR A 115 -15.25 -0.85 10.96
C TYR A 115 -14.74 -1.17 12.36
N GLU A 116 -13.45 -0.95 12.56
CA GLU A 116 -12.72 -1.17 13.81
C GLU A 116 -13.49 -0.85 15.10
N ALA A 117 -14.12 0.34 15.17
CA ALA A 117 -14.86 0.79 16.35
C ALA A 117 -16.22 0.09 16.53
N ALA A 118 -16.77 -0.50 15.46
CA ALA A 118 -18.09 -1.13 15.42
C ALA A 118 -18.06 -2.44 14.61
N LEU A 119 -17.02 -3.25 14.85
CA LEU A 119 -16.81 -4.52 14.14
C LEU A 119 -17.86 -5.56 14.54
N ASP A 120 -18.48 -6.19 13.55
CA ASP A 120 -19.47 -7.26 13.74
C ASP A 120 -18.79 -8.61 13.97
N TYR A 121 -18.45 -8.88 15.23
CA TYR A 121 -17.81 -10.14 15.65
C TYR A 121 -18.72 -11.35 15.42
N GLU A 122 -20.04 -11.19 15.55
CA GLU A 122 -21.00 -12.29 15.38
C GLU A 122 -21.00 -12.76 13.92
N THR A 123 -21.08 -11.84 12.99
CA THR A 123 -20.98 -12.16 11.56
C THR A 123 -19.62 -12.81 11.24
N ILE A 124 -18.49 -12.25 11.72
CA ILE A 124 -17.17 -12.84 11.48
C ILE A 124 -17.09 -14.28 11.97
N LEU A 125 -17.54 -14.54 13.21
CA LEU A 125 -17.51 -15.89 13.79
C LEU A 125 -18.43 -16.86 13.07
N SER A 126 -19.60 -16.40 12.61
CA SER A 126 -20.56 -17.23 11.84
C SER A 126 -20.00 -17.65 10.49
N LEU A 127 -19.22 -16.80 9.84
CA LEU A 127 -18.55 -17.08 8.56
C LEU A 127 -17.42 -18.10 8.69
N LYS A 128 -16.84 -18.26 9.88
CA LYS A 128 -15.71 -19.18 10.15
C LYS A 128 -14.56 -18.97 9.13
N PRO A 129 -14.01 -17.77 9.00
CA PRO A 129 -13.00 -17.51 7.99
C PRO A 129 -11.73 -18.34 8.23
N ASP A 130 -11.11 -18.80 7.14
CA ASP A 130 -9.77 -19.39 7.18
C ASP A 130 -8.74 -18.36 7.62
N LEU A 131 -8.95 -17.10 7.23
CA LEU A 131 -8.07 -15.98 7.54
C LEU A 131 -8.83 -14.65 7.50
N LEU A 132 -8.52 -13.75 8.42
CA LEU A 132 -8.89 -12.35 8.36
C LEU A 132 -7.62 -11.51 8.07
N LEU A 133 -7.63 -10.78 6.97
CA LEU A 133 -6.59 -9.82 6.59
C LEU A 133 -6.94 -8.45 7.15
N THR A 134 -5.98 -7.79 7.78
CA THR A 134 -6.14 -6.44 8.33
C THR A 134 -4.85 -5.63 8.18
N TYR A 135 -4.84 -4.42 8.70
CA TYR A 135 -3.68 -3.52 8.73
C TYR A 135 -3.65 -2.73 10.04
N THR A 136 -2.53 -2.08 10.34
CA THR A 136 -2.40 -1.16 11.48
C THR A 136 -1.74 0.14 11.01
N VAL A 137 -2.20 1.27 11.55
CA VAL A 137 -1.65 2.60 11.23
C VAL A 137 -0.65 3.11 12.28
N SER A 138 -0.36 2.29 13.28
CA SER A 138 0.56 2.60 14.37
C SER A 138 1.27 1.34 14.87
N GLY A 139 2.34 1.50 15.63
CA GLY A 139 3.06 0.37 16.24
C GLY A 139 2.30 -0.34 17.38
N ALA A 140 1.20 0.22 17.86
CA ALA A 140 0.33 -0.44 18.84
C ALA A 140 -0.72 -1.30 18.13
N GLU A 141 -0.83 -2.57 18.53
CA GLU A 141 -1.87 -3.46 18.00
C GLU A 141 -3.26 -2.99 18.49
N PRO A 142 -4.21 -2.72 17.57
CA PRO A 142 -5.58 -2.40 17.95
C PRO A 142 -6.26 -3.53 18.73
N SER A 143 -7.07 -3.17 19.73
CA SER A 143 -7.71 -4.13 20.64
C SER A 143 -8.63 -5.14 19.94
N TYR A 144 -9.19 -4.79 18.79
CA TYR A 144 -10.04 -5.72 18.03
C TYR A 144 -9.24 -6.91 17.49
N ILE A 145 -7.96 -6.75 17.14
CA ILE A 145 -7.09 -7.83 16.64
C ILE A 145 -6.88 -8.87 17.75
N SER A 146 -6.44 -8.43 18.94
CA SER A 146 -6.26 -9.31 20.08
C SER A 146 -7.58 -10.03 20.46
N ARG A 147 -8.71 -9.33 20.36
CA ARG A 147 -10.03 -9.91 20.61
C ARG A 147 -10.40 -10.98 19.58
N LEU A 148 -10.20 -10.73 18.28
CA LEU A 148 -10.45 -11.72 17.23
C LEU A 148 -9.60 -12.99 17.43
N ARG A 149 -8.30 -12.81 17.72
CA ARG A 149 -7.39 -13.92 18.03
C ARG A 149 -7.87 -14.72 19.25
N SER A 150 -8.33 -14.04 20.31
CA SER A 150 -8.87 -14.72 21.50
C SER A 150 -10.17 -15.51 21.23
N LEU A 151 -10.92 -15.13 20.19
CA LEU A 151 -12.10 -15.82 19.71
C LEU A 151 -11.78 -16.93 18.70
N GLY A 152 -10.50 -17.23 18.44
CA GLY A 152 -10.03 -18.28 17.55
C GLY A 152 -9.97 -17.91 16.07
N VAL A 153 -10.13 -16.64 15.71
CA VAL A 153 -9.98 -16.17 14.34
C VAL A 153 -8.48 -16.01 14.02
N ARG A 154 -8.02 -16.60 12.93
CA ARG A 154 -6.67 -16.36 12.42
C ARG A 154 -6.61 -14.96 11.79
N VAL A 155 -5.70 -14.11 12.25
CA VAL A 155 -5.58 -12.72 11.79
C VAL A 155 -4.16 -12.48 11.30
N LEU A 156 -4.02 -11.99 10.08
CA LEU A 156 -2.77 -11.54 9.48
C LEU A 156 -2.80 -10.02 9.29
N VAL A 157 -1.81 -9.33 9.85
CA VAL A 157 -1.69 -7.88 9.77
C VAL A 157 -0.73 -7.54 8.64
N LEU A 158 -1.20 -6.88 7.59
CA LEU A 158 -0.41 -6.48 6.44
C LEU A 158 0.06 -5.02 6.57
N HIS A 159 1.19 -4.70 5.94
CA HIS A 159 1.81 -3.37 5.98
C HIS A 159 2.04 -2.80 4.56
N ASP A 160 1.26 -3.25 3.57
CA ASP A 160 1.31 -2.81 2.17
C ASP A 160 1.25 -1.28 2.00
N HIS A 161 0.43 -0.62 2.80
CA HIS A 161 0.27 0.84 2.79
C HIS A 161 1.51 1.61 3.25
N LEU A 162 2.46 0.96 3.94
CA LEU A 162 3.73 1.54 4.41
C LEU A 162 4.89 1.28 3.42
N GLU A 163 4.68 0.45 2.39
CA GLU A 163 5.65 0.29 1.33
C GLU A 163 5.78 1.58 0.51
N ASN A 164 6.99 2.09 0.41
CA ASN A 164 7.27 3.35 -0.27
C ASN A 164 7.46 3.17 -1.78
N HIS A 165 7.95 2.00 -2.20
CA HIS A 165 8.14 1.71 -3.62
C HIS A 165 6.84 1.23 -4.25
N PRO A 166 6.41 1.76 -5.42
CA PRO A 166 5.17 1.33 -6.07
C PRO A 166 5.14 -0.17 -6.38
N LEU A 167 6.23 -0.74 -6.87
CA LEU A 167 6.32 -2.17 -7.14
C LEU A 167 6.32 -3.02 -5.87
N ALA A 168 6.74 -2.48 -4.71
CA ALA A 168 6.64 -3.20 -3.44
C ALA A 168 5.19 -3.43 -3.02
N ARG A 169 4.29 -2.45 -3.27
CA ARG A 169 2.85 -2.65 -3.05
C ARG A 169 2.26 -3.67 -4.01
N ALA A 170 2.64 -3.62 -5.29
CA ALA A 170 2.21 -4.59 -6.29
C ALA A 170 2.67 -6.00 -5.95
N GLU A 171 3.85 -6.17 -5.32
CA GLU A 171 4.40 -7.47 -4.99
C GLU A 171 3.55 -8.26 -3.98
N TYR A 172 2.66 -7.60 -3.22
CA TYR A 172 1.66 -8.28 -2.38
C TYR A 172 0.71 -9.19 -3.18
N ILE A 173 0.61 -9.03 -4.49
CA ILE A 173 -0.07 -9.99 -5.39
C ILE A 173 0.50 -11.41 -5.19
N ARG A 174 1.81 -11.55 -5.01
CA ARG A 174 2.48 -12.85 -4.76
C ARG A 174 2.07 -13.45 -3.41
N LEU A 175 1.91 -12.60 -2.38
CA LEU A 175 1.38 -13.02 -1.08
C LEU A 175 -0.05 -13.57 -1.23
N TYR A 176 -0.92 -12.89 -1.97
CA TYR A 176 -2.29 -13.37 -2.24
C TYR A 176 -2.30 -14.65 -3.06
N GLY A 177 -1.38 -14.80 -4.03
CA GLY A 177 -1.15 -16.06 -4.75
C GLY A 177 -0.82 -17.21 -3.81
N ALA A 178 0.14 -17.01 -2.89
CA ALA A 178 0.54 -18.00 -1.91
C ALA A 178 -0.60 -18.38 -0.93
N LEU A 179 -1.47 -17.43 -0.57
CA LEU A 179 -2.65 -17.70 0.26
C LEU A 179 -3.69 -18.58 -0.45
N THR A 180 -3.83 -18.42 -1.77
CA THR A 180 -4.95 -19.00 -2.55
C THR A 180 -4.53 -20.13 -3.48
N GLY A 181 -3.23 -20.49 -3.53
CA GLY A 181 -2.69 -21.51 -4.43
C GLY A 181 -2.66 -21.08 -5.90
N LEU A 182 -2.55 -19.78 -6.15
CA LEU A 182 -2.51 -19.17 -7.49
C LEU A 182 -1.16 -18.49 -7.78
N GLU A 183 -0.07 -19.10 -7.29
CA GLU A 183 1.29 -18.54 -7.33
C GLU A 183 1.74 -18.26 -8.76
N ASP A 184 1.59 -19.22 -9.69
CA ASP A 184 2.01 -19.07 -11.10
C ASP A 184 1.32 -17.87 -11.76
N ARG A 185 0.03 -17.66 -11.41
CA ARG A 185 -0.74 -16.53 -11.91
C ARG A 185 -0.26 -15.22 -11.29
N ALA A 186 -0.03 -15.20 -9.99
CA ALA A 186 0.45 -14.05 -9.23
C ALA A 186 1.84 -13.62 -9.74
N ASP A 187 2.77 -14.57 -9.91
CA ASP A 187 4.11 -14.32 -10.41
C ASP A 187 4.10 -13.77 -11.85
N SER A 188 3.28 -14.37 -12.72
CA SER A 188 3.11 -13.92 -14.11
C SER A 188 2.55 -12.50 -14.19
N LEU A 189 1.54 -12.19 -13.35
CA LEU A 189 0.94 -10.87 -13.28
C LEU A 189 1.94 -9.84 -12.72
N PHE A 190 2.62 -10.17 -11.63
CA PHE A 190 3.63 -9.29 -11.02
C PHE A 190 4.76 -8.96 -12.00
N ALA A 191 5.30 -9.97 -12.70
CA ALA A 191 6.30 -9.77 -13.75
C ALA A 191 5.80 -8.84 -14.88
N SER A 192 4.55 -9.00 -15.30
CA SER A 192 3.92 -8.10 -16.29
C SER A 192 3.81 -6.66 -15.79
N ILE A 193 3.43 -6.47 -14.51
CA ILE A 193 3.37 -5.14 -13.87
C ILE A 193 4.75 -4.51 -13.83
N CYS A 194 5.79 -5.24 -13.38
CA CYS A 194 7.16 -4.74 -13.33
C CYS A 194 7.65 -4.31 -14.70
N ASN A 195 7.54 -5.19 -15.73
CA ASN A 195 7.97 -4.88 -17.09
C ASN A 195 7.27 -3.63 -17.65
N LYS A 196 5.95 -3.50 -17.44
CA LYS A 196 5.21 -2.33 -17.90
C LYS A 196 5.64 -1.08 -17.13
N TYR A 197 5.72 -1.15 -15.79
CA TYR A 197 6.13 -0.03 -14.95
C TYR A 197 7.50 0.50 -15.35
N GLU A 198 8.50 -0.39 -15.45
CA GLU A 198 9.87 -0.04 -15.80
C GLU A 198 9.99 0.56 -17.21
N SER A 199 9.18 0.08 -18.17
CA SER A 199 9.14 0.62 -19.53
C SER A 199 8.57 2.05 -19.59
N LEU A 200 7.80 2.47 -18.57
CA LEU A 200 7.16 3.79 -18.49
C LEU A 200 7.98 4.80 -17.70
N VAL A 201 8.97 4.36 -16.93
CA VAL A 201 9.83 5.27 -16.13
C VAL A 201 10.53 6.26 -17.04
N VAL A 202 10.34 7.54 -16.77
CA VAL A 202 10.94 8.64 -17.54
C VAL A 202 12.36 8.90 -17.05
N ASP A 203 13.29 9.08 -18.00
CA ASP A 203 14.66 9.48 -17.68
C ASP A 203 14.71 10.97 -17.29
N ASN A 204 14.68 11.22 -16.00
CA ASN A 204 14.62 12.56 -15.42
C ASN A 204 15.87 13.43 -15.66
N GLU A 205 16.96 12.85 -16.17
CA GLU A 205 18.14 13.64 -16.59
C GLU A 205 17.96 14.25 -17.99
N LYS A 206 16.97 13.76 -18.75
CA LYS A 206 16.72 14.17 -20.14
C LYS A 206 15.50 15.05 -20.35
N VAL A 207 14.71 15.28 -19.29
CA VAL A 207 13.48 16.07 -19.37
C VAL A 207 13.45 17.16 -18.30
N ASP A 208 12.80 18.28 -18.61
CA ASP A 208 12.42 19.27 -17.61
C ASP A 208 11.25 18.68 -16.80
N ARG A 209 11.41 18.58 -15.48
CA ARG A 209 10.41 17.97 -14.60
C ARG A 209 9.17 18.85 -14.49
N VAL A 210 8.00 18.22 -14.58
CA VAL A 210 6.73 18.89 -14.33
C VAL A 210 6.58 19.19 -12.84
N LYS A 211 6.43 20.47 -12.49
CA LYS A 211 6.22 20.92 -11.11
C LYS A 211 4.79 20.70 -10.66
N VAL A 212 4.60 19.71 -9.79
CA VAL A 212 3.28 19.25 -9.37
C VAL A 212 2.93 19.81 -8.01
N PHE A 213 1.89 20.64 -7.97
CA PHE A 213 1.22 21.04 -6.74
C PHE A 213 0.15 20.01 -6.39
N MET A 214 0.02 19.61 -5.11
CA MET A 214 -0.82 18.48 -4.73
C MET A 214 -1.80 18.76 -3.60
N ASN A 215 -2.92 18.02 -3.64
CA ASN A 215 -3.92 17.88 -2.59
C ASN A 215 -4.73 19.15 -2.31
N VAL A 216 -5.49 19.10 -1.24
CA VAL A 216 -6.21 20.20 -0.58
C VAL A 216 -6.03 20.03 0.94
N PRO A 217 -6.31 21.06 1.76
CA PRO A 217 -6.22 20.90 3.20
C PRO A 217 -7.25 19.91 3.73
N TYR A 218 -6.86 19.15 4.73
CA TYR A 218 -7.77 18.37 5.57
C TYR A 218 -7.88 19.07 6.93
N GLY A 219 -9.05 19.64 7.22
CA GLY A 219 -9.18 20.60 8.30
C GLY A 219 -8.27 21.82 8.07
N ASP A 220 -7.44 22.15 9.07
CA ASP A 220 -6.49 23.27 8.99
C ASP A 220 -5.09 22.86 8.50
N ALA A 221 -4.89 21.60 8.12
CA ALA A 221 -3.59 21.06 7.75
C ALA A 221 -3.55 20.70 6.26
N TRP A 222 -2.51 21.16 5.57
CA TRP A 222 -2.21 20.76 4.20
C TRP A 222 -1.03 19.78 4.20
N TYR A 223 -1.26 18.57 3.70
CA TYR A 223 -0.28 17.49 3.70
C TYR A 223 0.42 17.41 2.34
N ILE A 224 1.72 17.68 2.33
CA ILE A 224 2.59 17.47 1.16
C ILE A 224 3.30 16.12 1.33
N PRO A 225 3.24 15.21 0.35
CA PRO A 225 3.96 13.94 0.42
C PRO A 225 5.46 14.14 0.60
N GLY A 226 6.10 13.34 1.45
CA GLY A 226 7.56 13.32 1.55
C GLY A 226 8.20 12.78 0.26
N GLY A 227 9.46 13.16 -0.01
CA GLY A 227 10.17 12.83 -1.25
C GLY A 227 10.34 11.32 -1.49
N ASP A 228 10.46 10.55 -0.42
CA ASP A 228 10.60 9.09 -0.49
C ASP A 228 9.25 8.35 -0.35
N SER A 229 8.13 9.07 -0.42
CA SER A 229 6.80 8.46 -0.33
C SER A 229 6.39 7.78 -1.64
N TYR A 230 5.43 6.86 -1.55
CA TYR A 230 4.81 6.18 -2.69
C TYR A 230 4.35 7.15 -3.80
N MET A 231 3.67 8.24 -3.43
CA MET A 231 3.17 9.22 -4.40
C MET A 231 4.28 10.06 -5.03
N ALA A 232 5.26 10.49 -4.23
CA ALA A 232 6.40 11.23 -4.76
C ALA A 232 7.22 10.38 -5.73
N LYS A 233 7.40 9.09 -5.42
CA LYS A 233 8.07 8.13 -6.30
C LYS A 233 7.33 7.97 -7.63
N LEU A 234 6.01 7.78 -7.62
CA LEU A 234 5.20 7.68 -8.85
C LEU A 234 5.30 8.95 -9.71
N ILE A 235 5.20 10.12 -9.09
CA ILE A 235 5.31 11.41 -9.79
C ILE A 235 6.70 11.59 -10.36
N HIS A 236 7.75 11.25 -9.59
CA HIS A 236 9.12 11.28 -10.05
C HIS A 236 9.34 10.36 -11.25
N ASP A 237 8.87 9.10 -11.17
CA ASP A 237 9.05 8.11 -12.24
C ASP A 237 8.25 8.49 -13.51
N ALA A 238 7.22 9.31 -13.38
CA ALA A 238 6.47 9.89 -14.49
C ALA A 238 7.13 11.16 -15.11
N GLY A 239 8.25 11.64 -14.56
CA GLY A 239 8.90 12.86 -15.05
C GLY A 239 8.47 14.15 -14.34
N GLY A 240 7.87 14.04 -13.16
CA GLY A 240 7.45 15.18 -12.34
C GLY A 240 8.27 15.36 -11.06
N GLU A 241 7.96 16.42 -10.33
CA GLU A 241 8.44 16.68 -8.98
C GLU A 241 7.33 17.26 -8.11
N VAL A 242 7.21 16.81 -6.88
CA VAL A 242 6.20 17.31 -5.92
C VAL A 242 6.73 18.58 -5.28
N LEU A 243 6.06 19.71 -5.50
CA LEU A 243 6.44 20.98 -4.90
C LEU A 243 6.31 20.94 -3.37
N GLY A 244 7.34 21.41 -2.69
CA GLY A 244 7.40 21.45 -1.23
C GLY A 244 7.64 20.10 -0.56
N SER A 245 7.92 19.07 -1.31
CA SER A 245 8.37 17.76 -0.81
C SER A 245 9.71 17.86 -0.09
N GLU A 246 9.91 17.05 0.94
CA GLU A 246 11.16 16.96 1.69
C GLU A 246 11.86 15.64 1.35
N GLU A 247 13.09 15.72 0.85
CA GLU A 247 13.90 14.55 0.49
C GLU A 247 14.33 13.76 1.75
N GLY A 248 14.56 12.45 1.60
CA GLY A 248 15.04 11.59 2.68
C GLY A 248 13.95 11.17 3.70
N THR A 249 12.69 11.49 3.44
CA THR A 249 11.56 11.06 4.27
C THR A 249 10.37 10.64 3.43
N ALA A 250 9.67 9.58 3.88
CA ALA A 250 8.37 9.18 3.33
C ALA A 250 7.20 9.88 4.03
N SER A 251 7.44 10.47 5.21
CA SER A 251 6.40 11.13 5.99
C SER A 251 5.94 12.42 5.33
N SER A 252 4.63 12.66 5.33
CA SER A 252 4.09 13.92 4.82
C SER A 252 4.48 15.10 5.69
N ARG A 253 4.84 16.21 5.06
CA ARG A 253 5.05 17.49 5.70
C ARG A 253 3.73 18.26 5.80
N ILE A 254 3.48 18.91 6.93
CA ILE A 254 2.32 19.78 7.12
C ILE A 254 2.74 21.22 6.83
N ILE A 255 2.01 21.87 5.93
CA ILE A 255 2.20 23.27 5.58
C ILE A 255 0.94 24.10 5.88
N ARG A 256 1.10 25.41 5.92
CA ARG A 256 0.01 26.37 6.07
C ARG A 256 -0.49 26.87 4.71
N MET A 257 -1.67 27.49 4.70
CA MET A 257 -2.29 28.01 3.48
C MET A 257 -1.41 29.03 2.74
N GLU A 258 -0.67 29.87 3.47
CA GLU A 258 0.23 30.86 2.88
C GLU A 258 1.38 30.21 2.12
N GLU A 259 1.94 29.13 2.67
CA GLU A 259 2.99 28.36 2.01
C GLU A 259 2.42 27.60 0.79
N ALA A 260 1.25 26.97 0.93
CA ALA A 260 0.54 26.32 -0.17
C ALA A 260 0.26 27.31 -1.31
N TYR A 261 -0.11 28.56 -1.00
CA TYR A 261 -0.27 29.60 -2.00
C TYR A 261 1.07 29.89 -2.72
N GLY A 262 2.16 30.04 -1.97
CA GLY A 262 3.49 30.24 -2.57
C GLY A 262 3.89 29.12 -3.53
N LEU A 263 3.78 27.87 -3.09
CA LEU A 263 4.07 26.68 -3.92
C LEU A 263 3.18 26.64 -5.17
N SER A 264 1.91 27.00 -5.04
CA SER A 264 0.98 27.00 -6.19
C SER A 264 1.38 28.01 -7.29
N GLN A 265 2.14 29.07 -6.97
CA GLN A 265 2.60 30.04 -7.98
C GLN A 265 3.75 29.50 -8.85
N GLU A 266 4.45 28.46 -8.37
CA GLU A 266 5.56 27.81 -9.09
C GLU A 266 5.11 26.58 -9.87
N ALA A 267 3.84 26.17 -9.71
CA ALA A 267 3.30 24.92 -10.25
C ALA A 267 3.06 24.99 -11.76
N ASP A 268 3.35 23.89 -12.44
CA ASP A 268 2.92 23.65 -13.81
C ASP A 268 1.51 23.00 -13.86
N MET A 269 1.13 22.32 -12.78
CA MET A 269 -0.19 21.68 -12.65
C MET A 269 -0.59 21.48 -11.19
N TRP A 270 -1.88 21.14 -10.99
CA TRP A 270 -2.42 20.72 -9.69
C TRP A 270 -3.00 19.31 -9.78
N LEU A 271 -2.52 18.40 -8.92
CA LEU A 271 -3.06 17.04 -8.78
C LEU A 271 -3.87 16.88 -7.49
N ASN A 272 -4.96 16.11 -7.59
CA ASN A 272 -5.79 15.64 -6.48
C ASN A 272 -6.41 16.76 -5.63
N PRO A 273 -7.13 17.72 -6.23
CA PRO A 273 -7.82 18.76 -5.47
C PRO A 273 -9.11 18.21 -4.81
N GLY A 274 -8.98 17.23 -3.92
CA GLY A 274 -10.10 16.61 -3.21
C GLY A 274 -11.00 15.76 -4.12
N VAL A 275 -12.30 16.02 -4.09
CA VAL A 275 -13.29 15.33 -4.94
C VAL A 275 -13.86 16.22 -6.06
N CYS A 276 -13.23 17.39 -6.30
CA CYS A 276 -13.71 18.38 -7.25
C CYS A 276 -13.64 17.88 -8.69
N ARG A 277 -14.70 18.14 -9.46
CA ARG A 277 -14.81 17.79 -10.88
C ARG A 277 -14.68 18.99 -11.80
N THR A 278 -14.97 20.19 -11.29
CA THR A 278 -14.87 21.44 -12.03
C THR A 278 -13.99 22.45 -11.30
N ARG A 279 -13.50 23.46 -12.05
CA ARG A 279 -12.69 24.56 -11.47
C ARG A 279 -13.51 25.40 -10.49
N GLU A 280 -14.81 25.52 -10.74
CA GLU A 280 -15.75 26.20 -9.86
C GLU A 280 -15.84 25.48 -8.51
N GLU A 281 -15.91 24.15 -8.52
CA GLU A 281 -15.89 23.35 -7.28
C GLU A 281 -14.57 23.52 -6.53
N VAL A 282 -13.43 23.53 -7.24
CA VAL A 282 -12.11 23.80 -6.62
C VAL A 282 -12.08 25.16 -5.95
N THR A 283 -12.56 26.21 -6.64
CA THR A 283 -12.59 27.57 -6.08
C THR A 283 -13.64 27.74 -4.97
N ALA A 284 -14.70 26.94 -4.98
CA ALA A 284 -15.71 26.91 -3.92
C ALA A 284 -15.24 26.17 -2.66
N PHE A 285 -14.29 25.22 -2.80
CA PHE A 285 -13.73 24.46 -1.66
C PHE A 285 -13.09 25.40 -0.62
N HIS A 286 -12.31 26.39 -1.08
CA HIS A 286 -11.75 27.44 -0.24
C HIS A 286 -11.60 28.75 -1.00
N HIS A 287 -12.01 29.87 -0.40
CA HIS A 287 -12.06 31.17 -1.06
C HIS A 287 -10.72 31.70 -1.59
N THR A 288 -9.59 31.26 -1.00
CA THR A 288 -8.24 31.67 -1.45
C THR A 288 -7.82 30.93 -2.72
N PHE A 289 -8.42 29.78 -3.06
CA PHE A 289 -8.00 28.99 -4.22
C PHE A 289 -8.18 29.73 -5.55
N ARG A 290 -9.11 30.71 -5.59
CA ARG A 290 -9.26 31.61 -6.76
C ARG A 290 -7.99 32.36 -7.15
N HIS A 291 -7.02 32.46 -6.22
CA HIS A 291 -5.75 33.15 -6.39
C HIS A 291 -4.56 32.21 -6.63
N PHE A 292 -4.79 30.89 -6.57
CA PHE A 292 -3.73 29.89 -6.78
C PHE A 292 -3.29 29.87 -8.25
N GLY A 293 -1.98 29.66 -8.48
CA GLY A 293 -1.35 29.69 -9.80
C GLY A 293 -2.10 28.86 -10.85
N PRO A 294 -2.45 27.57 -10.59
CA PRO A 294 -3.19 26.75 -11.56
C PRO A 294 -4.55 27.29 -11.94
N ILE A 295 -5.24 27.99 -11.04
CA ILE A 295 -6.56 28.60 -11.34
C ILE A 295 -6.35 29.90 -12.15
N VAL A 296 -5.49 30.79 -11.67
CA VAL A 296 -5.27 32.11 -12.29
C VAL A 296 -4.71 31.98 -13.70
N ASN A 297 -3.75 31.06 -13.90
CA ASN A 297 -3.05 30.89 -15.17
C ASN A 297 -3.72 29.84 -16.09
N GLY A 298 -4.85 29.25 -15.69
CA GLY A 298 -5.55 28.22 -16.49
C GLY A 298 -4.74 26.95 -16.69
N LEU A 299 -3.81 26.63 -15.76
CA LEU A 299 -2.96 25.44 -15.85
C LEU A 299 -3.78 24.14 -15.67
N PRO A 300 -3.25 22.98 -16.12
CA PRO A 300 -3.93 21.71 -15.96
C PRO A 300 -4.20 21.37 -14.49
N ILE A 301 -5.41 20.86 -14.24
CA ILE A 301 -5.80 20.30 -12.95
C ILE A 301 -6.34 18.90 -13.21
N TYR A 302 -5.85 17.92 -12.48
CA TYR A 302 -6.30 16.54 -12.58
C TYR A 302 -6.66 15.96 -11.23
N ASN A 303 -7.67 15.10 -11.21
CA ASN A 303 -8.08 14.40 -9.98
C ASN A 303 -8.05 12.89 -10.19
N ASN A 304 -7.77 12.13 -9.13
CA ASN A 304 -7.69 10.67 -9.13
C ASN A 304 -9.01 9.99 -8.73
N THR A 305 -10.13 10.71 -8.81
CA THR A 305 -11.46 10.24 -8.43
C THR A 305 -12.33 9.91 -9.64
N LEU A 306 -11.72 9.37 -10.71
CA LEU A 306 -12.46 8.98 -11.91
C LEU A 306 -13.50 7.90 -11.61
N ARG A 307 -13.11 6.91 -10.79
CA ARG A 307 -13.96 5.79 -10.39
C ARG A 307 -14.13 5.79 -8.88
N ILE A 308 -15.28 6.29 -8.44
CA ILE A 308 -15.65 6.37 -7.03
C ILE A 308 -17.04 5.76 -6.82
N THR A 309 -17.26 5.15 -5.63
CA THR A 309 -18.63 4.80 -5.21
C THR A 309 -19.39 6.03 -4.74
N PRO A 310 -20.73 5.99 -4.68
CA PRO A 310 -21.53 7.10 -4.14
C PRO A 310 -21.11 7.52 -2.72
N GLU A 311 -20.61 6.59 -1.92
CA GLU A 311 -20.16 6.79 -0.56
C GLU A 311 -18.70 7.24 -0.45
N GLY A 312 -18.00 7.40 -1.58
CA GLY A 312 -16.64 7.93 -1.65
C GLY A 312 -15.51 6.90 -1.64
N GLY A 313 -15.83 5.61 -1.82
CA GLY A 313 -14.81 4.60 -2.11
C GLY A 313 -14.09 4.95 -3.42
N ASN A 314 -12.78 4.87 -3.46
CA ASN A 314 -11.98 5.34 -4.59
C ASN A 314 -11.08 4.22 -5.13
N ASP A 315 -11.31 3.84 -6.38
CA ASP A 315 -10.57 2.77 -7.05
C ASP A 315 -9.07 3.06 -7.22
N PHE A 316 -8.67 4.33 -7.21
CA PHE A 316 -7.25 4.68 -7.17
C PHE A 316 -6.54 4.09 -5.93
N TRP A 317 -7.22 4.04 -4.79
CA TRP A 317 -6.71 3.44 -3.56
C TRP A 317 -7.07 1.96 -3.40
N GLU A 318 -7.94 1.43 -4.25
CA GLU A 318 -8.28 0.02 -4.33
C GLU A 318 -7.39 -0.66 -5.39
N SER A 319 -7.79 -0.74 -6.64
CA SER A 319 -7.01 -1.41 -7.69
C SER A 319 -5.72 -0.64 -8.05
N GLY A 320 -5.73 0.69 -8.01
CA GLY A 320 -4.53 1.50 -8.30
C GLY A 320 -3.37 1.27 -7.32
N SER A 321 -3.64 0.88 -6.07
CA SER A 321 -2.58 0.54 -5.10
C SER A 321 -1.81 -0.72 -5.49
N ILE A 322 -2.44 -1.65 -6.20
CA ILE A 322 -1.87 -2.92 -6.66
C ILE A 322 -1.41 -2.83 -8.12
N ARG A 323 -1.91 -1.85 -8.89
CA ARG A 323 -1.58 -1.62 -10.31
C ARG A 323 -0.84 -0.29 -10.53
N PRO A 324 0.35 -0.13 -9.91
CA PRO A 324 1.14 1.10 -10.08
C PRO A 324 1.58 1.32 -11.54
N ASP A 325 1.65 0.27 -12.35
CA ASP A 325 1.90 0.35 -13.79
C ASP A 325 0.84 1.16 -14.54
N LEU A 326 -0.44 1.01 -14.15
CA LEU A 326 -1.54 1.76 -14.74
C LEU A 326 -1.62 3.19 -14.19
N VAL A 327 -1.27 3.39 -12.92
CA VAL A 327 -1.19 4.73 -12.33
C VAL A 327 -0.04 5.52 -12.95
N LEU A 328 1.12 4.89 -13.15
CA LEU A 328 2.28 5.51 -13.80
C LEU A 328 1.96 5.87 -15.26
N GLU A 329 1.26 4.99 -15.99
CA GLU A 329 0.80 5.27 -17.36
C GLU A 329 -0.08 6.51 -17.42
N ASP A 330 -1.05 6.65 -16.50
CA ASP A 330 -1.88 7.86 -16.41
C ASP A 330 -1.01 9.11 -16.19
N LEU A 331 -0.08 9.07 -15.23
CA LEU A 331 0.76 10.23 -14.91
C LEU A 331 1.69 10.62 -16.06
N VAL A 332 2.34 9.65 -16.73
CA VAL A 332 3.17 9.89 -17.92
C VAL A 332 2.35 10.56 -19.02
N ASN A 333 1.13 10.11 -19.26
CA ASN A 333 0.25 10.69 -20.27
C ASN A 333 -0.22 12.10 -19.89
N ILE A 334 -0.51 12.32 -18.62
CA ILE A 334 -0.88 13.64 -18.09
C ILE A 334 0.29 14.62 -18.25
N PHE A 335 1.50 14.23 -17.87
CA PHE A 335 2.66 15.10 -17.89
C PHE A 335 3.16 15.39 -19.33
N SER A 336 3.00 14.43 -20.23
CA SER A 336 3.31 14.63 -21.66
C SER A 336 2.19 15.35 -22.44
N GLY A 337 1.08 15.69 -21.78
CA GLY A 337 -0.06 16.40 -22.42
C GLY A 337 -0.81 15.57 -23.45
N GLN A 338 -0.71 14.23 -23.41
CA GLN A 338 -1.39 13.35 -24.34
C GLN A 338 -2.90 13.27 -24.00
N ASN A 339 -3.72 13.35 -25.04
CA ASN A 339 -5.17 13.24 -24.89
C ASN A 339 -5.61 11.78 -25.10
N ILE A 340 -5.44 10.96 -24.07
CA ILE A 340 -5.87 9.55 -24.06
C ILE A 340 -6.80 9.26 -22.89
N VAL A 341 -7.48 8.11 -22.97
CA VAL A 341 -8.37 7.66 -21.89
C VAL A 341 -7.53 7.22 -20.70
N LEU A 342 -7.69 7.91 -19.58
CA LEU A 342 -7.03 7.63 -18.32
C LEU A 342 -7.79 6.53 -17.54
N LYS A 343 -7.09 5.83 -16.66
CA LYS A 343 -7.66 4.73 -15.86
C LYS A 343 -8.22 5.21 -14.52
N TYR A 344 -7.48 6.09 -13.85
CA TYR A 344 -7.79 6.56 -12.50
C TYR A 344 -8.02 8.06 -12.43
N HIS A 345 -7.43 8.79 -13.35
CA HIS A 345 -7.45 10.24 -13.35
C HIS A 345 -8.43 10.81 -14.38
N PHE A 346 -8.86 12.04 -14.15
CA PHE A 346 -9.58 12.85 -15.13
C PHE A 346 -9.16 14.30 -14.99
N LYS A 347 -9.30 15.05 -16.09
CA LYS A 347 -9.05 16.49 -16.10
C LYS A 347 -10.23 17.22 -15.47
N VAL A 348 -9.92 18.12 -14.54
CA VAL A 348 -10.89 19.03 -13.92
C VAL A 348 -11.17 20.16 -14.90
N GLU A 349 -12.41 20.34 -15.34
CA GLU A 349 -12.84 21.30 -16.34
C GLU A 349 -13.25 22.67 -15.75
#